data_1f19f5cd9865c9a0b6931ee6f3f22771
#
_entry.id   1f19f5cd9865c9a0b6931ee6f3f22771
#
_cell.length_a   1.000
_cell.length_b   1.000
_cell.length_c   1.000
_cell.angle_alpha   90.00
_cell.angle_beta   90.00
_cell.angle_gamma   90.00
#
_symmetry.space_group_name_H-M   'P 1'
#
loop_
_entity.id
_entity.type
_entity.pdbx_description
1 polymer ?
#
loop_
_entity_poly.entity_id
_entity_poly.type
_entity_poly.pdbx_seq_one_letter_code
_entity_poly.pdbx_strand_id
1 'polypeptide(L)'
;QALRAGRDVIVDAPTGAGKTYVFERWAEQTNFARRALFTVPTRALANDKFAEWKARGWRVGITTGDLCVDPGASIVVATLEAVQGQIGTRALGPTRVRAADGSDDPFELLVVDEYHWLADEHRGNHYEGVMLSAPRELQFLLLSGAVANPENVAAWLRRLGREAEVIQHRERPVQLEEVEADDLVHGLPKCIEGFWSKRVAGALREELGPVLVFAPHRHDAERLARQFARELPLADALTLSPEQEQLCGPALAK
;
A
#
# COMPACT_ATOMS: atom_id res chain seq x y z
N GLN A 1 -1.09 -14.77 -17.19
CA GLN A 1 -1.95 -15.32 -18.26
C GLN A 1 -3.40 -14.81 -18.13
N ALA A 2 -4.04 -14.91 -16.93
CA ALA A 2 -5.41 -14.51 -16.72
C ALA A 2 -5.70 -13.04 -17.08
N LEU A 3 -4.85 -12.09 -16.63
CA LEU A 3 -4.97 -10.68 -17.02
C LEU A 3 -4.88 -10.47 -18.54
N ARG A 4 -4.06 -11.24 -19.25
CA ARG A 4 -3.98 -11.16 -20.71
C ARG A 4 -5.22 -11.71 -21.42
N ALA A 5 -5.92 -12.64 -20.77
CA ALA A 5 -7.17 -13.18 -21.26
C ALA A 5 -8.38 -12.30 -20.99
N GLY A 6 -8.17 -11.09 -20.43
CA GLY A 6 -9.24 -10.15 -20.11
C GLY A 6 -10.00 -10.48 -18.83
N ARG A 7 -9.55 -11.47 -18.03
CA ARG A 7 -10.24 -11.84 -16.79
C ARG A 7 -9.83 -10.95 -15.63
N ASP A 8 -10.75 -10.68 -14.72
CA ASP A 8 -10.45 -10.08 -13.43
C ASP A 8 -9.59 -11.05 -12.61
N VAL A 9 -8.61 -10.53 -11.90
CA VAL A 9 -7.69 -11.36 -11.12
C VAL A 9 -7.65 -10.90 -9.66
N ILE A 10 -7.81 -11.84 -8.76
CA ILE A 10 -7.66 -11.65 -7.32
C ILE A 10 -6.39 -12.37 -6.89
N VAL A 11 -5.42 -11.63 -6.38
CA VAL A 11 -4.17 -12.18 -5.84
C VAL A 11 -4.20 -12.10 -4.33
N ASP A 12 -4.24 -13.26 -3.69
CA ASP A 12 -4.13 -13.41 -2.24
C ASP A 12 -2.77 -14.04 -1.91
N ALA A 13 -1.85 -13.21 -1.46
CA ALA A 13 -0.47 -13.61 -1.17
C ALA A 13 0.09 -12.79 -0.01
N PRO A 14 0.93 -13.37 0.87
CA PRO A 14 1.46 -12.67 2.03
C PRO A 14 2.29 -11.44 1.65
N THR A 15 2.52 -10.58 2.64
CA THR A 15 3.41 -9.42 2.47
C THR A 15 4.81 -9.90 2.08
N GLY A 16 5.45 -9.20 1.15
CA GLY A 16 6.76 -9.57 0.61
C GLY A 16 6.72 -10.58 -0.54
N ALA A 17 5.58 -11.22 -0.85
CA ALA A 17 5.45 -12.19 -1.94
C ALA A 17 5.42 -11.57 -3.35
N GLY A 18 5.61 -10.25 -3.48
CA GLY A 18 5.69 -9.59 -4.78
C GLY A 18 4.34 -9.32 -5.44
N LYS A 19 3.27 -9.09 -4.68
CA LYS A 19 1.94 -8.76 -5.23
C LYS A 19 1.98 -7.61 -6.24
N THR A 20 2.62 -6.50 -5.89
CA THR A 20 2.77 -5.32 -6.76
C THR A 20 3.53 -5.66 -8.04
N TYR A 21 4.49 -6.60 -7.98
CA TYR A 21 5.25 -7.03 -9.14
C TYR A 21 4.37 -7.65 -10.24
N VAL A 22 3.23 -8.25 -9.90
CA VAL A 22 2.26 -8.74 -10.88
C VAL A 22 1.79 -7.60 -11.79
N PHE A 23 1.46 -6.45 -11.20
CA PHE A 23 1.09 -5.26 -11.94
C PHE A 23 2.27 -4.69 -12.74
N GLU A 24 3.44 -4.58 -12.12
CA GLU A 24 4.65 -4.07 -12.79
C GLU A 24 4.98 -4.90 -14.04
N ARG A 25 4.93 -6.22 -13.94
CA ARG A 25 5.12 -7.11 -15.10
C ARG A 25 4.04 -6.96 -16.17
N TRP A 26 2.80 -6.69 -15.78
CA TRP A 26 1.74 -6.40 -16.74
C TRP A 26 2.02 -5.09 -17.49
N ALA A 27 2.38 -4.01 -16.78
CA ALA A 27 2.70 -2.72 -17.37
C ALA A 27 3.88 -2.81 -18.35
N GLU A 28 4.98 -3.45 -17.95
CA GLU A 28 6.14 -3.68 -18.80
C GLU A 28 5.82 -4.52 -20.04
N GLN A 29 5.07 -5.61 -19.89
CA GLN A 29 4.70 -6.50 -20.98
C GLN A 29 3.75 -5.87 -21.99
N THR A 30 2.95 -4.89 -21.57
CA THR A 30 2.12 -4.06 -22.46
C THR A 30 2.91 -2.89 -23.03
N ASN A 31 4.19 -2.78 -22.71
CA ASN A 31 5.05 -1.65 -23.07
C ASN A 31 4.41 -0.29 -22.73
N PHE A 32 3.69 -0.23 -21.59
CA PHE A 32 2.96 0.94 -21.12
C PHE A 32 1.93 1.52 -22.13
N ALA A 33 1.54 0.73 -23.12
CA ALA A 33 0.56 1.13 -24.14
C ALA A 33 -0.88 1.11 -23.61
N ARG A 34 -1.14 0.33 -22.55
CA ARG A 34 -2.44 0.21 -21.90
C ARG A 34 -2.49 1.07 -20.66
N ARG A 35 -3.61 1.75 -20.44
CA ARG A 35 -3.77 2.63 -19.27
C ARG A 35 -4.23 1.86 -18.05
N ALA A 36 -3.59 2.13 -16.91
CA ALA A 36 -3.93 1.53 -15.63
C ALA A 36 -4.10 2.58 -14.53
N LEU A 37 -5.12 2.35 -13.69
CA LEU A 37 -5.34 3.09 -12.46
C LEU A 37 -4.92 2.19 -11.29
N PHE A 38 -3.87 2.58 -10.56
CA PHE A 38 -3.36 1.84 -9.41
C PHE A 38 -3.82 2.52 -8.13
N THR A 39 -4.76 1.90 -7.43
CA THR A 39 -5.31 2.50 -6.20
C THR A 39 -4.72 1.87 -4.95
N VAL A 40 -4.41 2.73 -3.99
CA VAL A 40 -3.84 2.39 -2.68
C VAL A 40 -4.66 2.99 -1.54
N PRO A 41 -4.59 2.43 -0.33
CA PRO A 41 -5.47 2.86 0.77
C PRO A 41 -5.11 4.22 1.38
N THR A 42 -3.90 4.73 1.19
CA THR A 42 -3.46 5.99 1.80
C THR A 42 -2.70 6.89 0.84
N ARG A 43 -2.74 8.21 1.09
CA ARG A 43 -1.97 9.20 0.33
C ARG A 43 -0.45 8.97 0.44
N ALA A 44 0.02 8.54 1.60
CA ALA A 44 1.44 8.23 1.81
C ALA A 44 1.88 7.12 0.84
N LEU A 45 1.15 6.01 0.77
CA LEU A 45 1.43 4.93 -0.17
C LEU A 45 1.33 5.36 -1.63
N ALA A 46 0.39 6.28 -1.94
CA ALA A 46 0.30 6.83 -3.30
C ALA A 46 1.55 7.64 -3.66
N ASN A 47 2.02 8.49 -2.77
CA ASN A 47 3.25 9.27 -2.96
C ASN A 47 4.48 8.37 -3.10
N ASP A 48 4.59 7.33 -2.26
CA ASP A 48 5.71 6.39 -2.30
C ASP A 48 5.75 5.63 -3.63
N LYS A 49 4.61 5.09 -4.09
CA LYS A 49 4.53 4.40 -5.38
C LYS A 49 4.79 5.32 -6.56
N PHE A 50 4.25 6.53 -6.52
CA PHE A 50 4.53 7.54 -7.54
C PHE A 50 6.02 7.86 -7.63
N ALA A 51 6.67 8.12 -6.49
CA ALA A 51 8.10 8.41 -6.43
C ALA A 51 8.95 7.22 -6.90
N GLU A 52 8.62 6.00 -6.44
CA GLU A 52 9.31 4.76 -6.79
C GLU A 52 9.31 4.53 -8.31
N TRP A 53 8.14 4.54 -8.95
CA TRP A 53 8.04 4.25 -10.38
C TRP A 53 8.56 5.39 -11.25
N LYS A 54 8.43 6.64 -10.79
CA LYS A 54 9.04 7.79 -11.46
C LYS A 54 10.57 7.70 -11.44
N ALA A 55 11.17 7.27 -10.32
CA ALA A 55 12.61 7.04 -10.22
C ALA A 55 13.11 5.92 -11.13
N ARG A 56 12.25 4.95 -11.47
CA ARG A 56 12.53 3.92 -12.49
C ARG A 56 12.39 4.41 -13.94
N GLY A 57 12.05 5.67 -14.14
CA GLY A 57 11.87 6.27 -15.47
C GLY A 57 10.50 6.02 -16.09
N TRP A 58 9.50 5.54 -15.34
CA TRP A 58 8.15 5.33 -15.83
C TRP A 58 7.40 6.67 -15.94
N ARG A 59 6.56 6.80 -16.97
CA ARG A 59 5.60 7.91 -17.04
C ARG A 59 4.41 7.60 -16.15
N VAL A 60 4.42 8.16 -14.94
CA VAL A 60 3.41 7.93 -13.89
C VAL A 60 2.77 9.24 -13.50
N GLY A 61 1.44 9.23 -13.39
CA GLY A 61 0.65 10.29 -12.79
C GLY A 61 0.24 9.94 -11.37
N ILE A 62 -0.25 10.95 -10.62
CA ILE A 62 -0.81 10.77 -9.30
C ILE A 62 -2.09 11.59 -9.14
N THR A 63 -3.12 11.00 -8.53
CA THR A 63 -4.38 11.67 -8.17
C THR A 63 -4.79 11.28 -6.77
N THR A 64 -4.70 12.24 -5.85
CA THR A 64 -5.19 12.12 -4.47
C THR A 64 -6.15 13.28 -4.19
N GLY A 65 -6.74 13.34 -2.98
CA GLY A 65 -7.69 14.41 -2.69
C GLY A 65 -7.10 15.84 -2.77
N ASP A 66 -5.78 15.97 -2.69
CA ASP A 66 -5.05 17.24 -2.63
C ASP A 66 -3.98 17.40 -3.73
N LEU A 67 -3.69 16.35 -4.49
CA LEU A 67 -2.64 16.35 -5.50
C LEU A 67 -3.14 15.72 -6.80
N CYS A 68 -2.89 16.40 -7.94
CA CYS A 68 -3.15 15.88 -9.28
C CYS A 68 -2.00 16.27 -10.20
N VAL A 69 -1.19 15.28 -10.62
CA VAL A 69 -0.04 15.46 -11.52
C VAL A 69 -0.12 14.43 -12.64
N ASP A 70 0.01 14.85 -13.88
CA ASP A 70 -0.04 14.03 -15.11
C ASP A 70 -1.16 12.97 -15.10
N PRO A 71 -2.45 13.34 -14.96
CA PRO A 71 -3.56 12.38 -14.98
C PRO A 71 -3.70 11.66 -16.33
N GLY A 72 -3.03 12.12 -17.35
CA GLY A 72 -2.94 11.51 -18.69
C GLY A 72 -1.84 10.46 -18.83
N ALA A 73 -1.08 10.18 -17.78
CA ALA A 73 -0.06 9.13 -17.82
C ALA A 73 -0.69 7.75 -18.07
N SER A 74 0.11 6.83 -18.62
CA SER A 74 -0.31 5.43 -18.82
C SER A 74 -0.63 4.74 -17.51
N ILE A 75 0.09 5.09 -16.45
CA ILE A 75 -0.15 4.62 -15.09
C ILE A 75 -0.51 5.83 -14.22
N VAL A 76 -1.63 5.77 -13.53
CA VAL A 76 -2.02 6.78 -12.54
C VAL A 76 -2.14 6.11 -11.17
N VAL A 77 -1.38 6.59 -10.19
CA VAL A 77 -1.51 6.17 -8.80
C VAL A 77 -2.55 7.06 -8.12
N ALA A 78 -3.45 6.46 -7.35
CA ALA A 78 -4.51 7.20 -6.70
C ALA A 78 -4.92 6.60 -5.35
N THR A 79 -5.63 7.38 -4.53
CA THR A 79 -6.47 6.77 -3.50
C THR A 79 -7.84 6.45 -4.09
N LEU A 80 -8.45 5.35 -3.65
CA LEU A 80 -9.71 4.88 -4.22
C LEU A 80 -10.80 5.95 -4.10
N GLU A 81 -10.86 6.64 -2.96
CA GLU A 81 -11.83 7.70 -2.68
C GLU A 81 -11.69 8.89 -3.64
N ALA A 82 -10.46 9.23 -4.06
CA ALA A 82 -10.23 10.33 -4.99
C ALA A 82 -10.77 10.05 -6.40
N VAL A 83 -10.87 8.79 -6.78
CA VAL A 83 -11.25 8.36 -8.13
C VAL A 83 -12.62 7.70 -8.22
N GLN A 84 -13.25 7.41 -7.09
CA GLN A 84 -14.56 6.73 -7.04
C GLN A 84 -15.61 7.42 -7.91
N GLY A 85 -15.74 8.75 -7.83
CA GLY A 85 -16.70 9.51 -8.63
C GLY A 85 -16.40 9.47 -10.13
N GLN A 86 -15.16 9.21 -10.51
CA GLN A 86 -14.73 9.14 -11.91
C GLN A 86 -15.00 7.74 -12.52
N ILE A 87 -14.91 6.68 -11.71
CA ILE A 87 -15.16 5.30 -12.15
C ILE A 87 -16.66 5.03 -12.33
N GLY A 88 -17.51 5.60 -11.47
CA GLY A 88 -18.95 5.35 -11.44
C GLY A 88 -19.83 6.16 -12.38
N THR A 89 -19.32 7.20 -13.02
CA THR A 89 -20.13 8.07 -13.89
C THR A 89 -20.32 7.50 -15.30
N ARG A 90 -21.10 6.42 -15.39
CA ARG A 90 -21.57 5.84 -16.66
C ARG A 90 -22.38 6.86 -17.52
N ALA A 91 -22.82 7.97 -16.93
CA ALA A 91 -23.60 9.01 -17.63
C ALA A 91 -22.80 9.85 -18.64
N LEU A 92 -21.47 9.76 -18.66
CA LEU A 92 -20.59 10.56 -19.51
C LEU A 92 -19.68 9.74 -20.45
N GLY A 93 -19.98 8.45 -20.65
CA GLY A 93 -19.15 7.56 -21.48
C GLY A 93 -18.00 6.91 -20.67
N PRO A 94 -17.04 6.22 -21.34
CA PRO A 94 -15.96 5.51 -20.68
C PRO A 94 -15.21 6.44 -19.72
N THR A 95 -14.78 5.90 -18.60
CA THR A 95 -14.20 6.59 -17.43
C THR A 95 -13.18 7.65 -17.84
N ARG A 96 -13.63 8.91 -17.92
CA ARG A 96 -12.81 10.01 -18.46
C ARG A 96 -12.09 10.74 -17.34
N VAL A 97 -10.95 10.23 -16.92
CA VAL A 97 -9.93 11.12 -16.39
C VAL A 97 -9.31 11.81 -17.61
N ARG A 98 -9.70 13.07 -17.89
CA ARG A 98 -9.14 13.83 -19.01
C ARG A 98 -7.63 13.86 -18.86
N ALA A 99 -6.95 13.27 -19.82
CA ALA A 99 -5.52 13.49 -19.98
C ALA A 99 -5.27 14.98 -20.23
N ALA A 100 -4.17 15.51 -19.71
CA ALA A 100 -3.78 16.90 -19.94
C ALA A 100 -3.53 17.22 -21.43
N ASP A 101 -3.35 16.19 -22.26
CA ASP A 101 -3.20 16.27 -23.73
C ASP A 101 -4.54 16.21 -24.48
N GLY A 102 -5.67 16.14 -23.76
CA GLY A 102 -7.00 16.06 -24.38
C GLY A 102 -7.36 14.66 -24.91
N SER A 103 -6.52 13.64 -24.72
CA SER A 103 -6.86 12.26 -25.06
C SER A 103 -7.86 11.70 -24.05
N ASP A 104 -8.94 11.13 -24.55
CA ASP A 104 -10.04 10.53 -23.78
C ASP A 104 -9.84 9.00 -23.64
N ASP A 105 -8.60 8.50 -23.63
CA ASP A 105 -8.34 7.07 -23.56
C ASP A 105 -8.75 6.51 -22.19
N PRO A 106 -9.65 5.53 -22.14
CA PRO A 106 -10.16 4.97 -20.89
C PRO A 106 -9.07 4.15 -20.18
N PHE A 107 -9.18 4.02 -18.85
CA PHE A 107 -8.42 3.02 -18.14
C PHE A 107 -8.93 1.62 -18.52
N GLU A 108 -7.99 0.71 -18.76
CA GLU A 108 -8.27 -0.68 -19.09
C GLU A 108 -8.08 -1.62 -17.89
N LEU A 109 -7.26 -1.20 -16.92
CA LEU A 109 -7.00 -1.95 -15.70
C LEU A 109 -7.18 -1.06 -14.46
N LEU A 110 -7.97 -1.53 -13.51
CA LEU A 110 -8.05 -1.00 -12.16
C LEU A 110 -7.33 -1.97 -11.20
N VAL A 111 -6.26 -1.51 -10.60
CA VAL A 111 -5.59 -2.23 -9.52
C VAL A 111 -6.11 -1.69 -8.20
N VAL A 112 -6.59 -2.59 -7.33
CA VAL A 112 -6.99 -2.25 -5.97
C VAL A 112 -6.03 -2.93 -5.01
N ASP A 113 -5.07 -2.17 -4.54
CA ASP A 113 -4.12 -2.66 -3.55
C ASP A 113 -4.77 -2.66 -2.16
N GLU A 114 -4.46 -3.68 -1.37
CA GLU A 114 -5.05 -3.92 -0.06
C GLU A 114 -6.58 -3.98 -0.09
N TYR A 115 -7.16 -4.73 -1.04
CA TYR A 115 -8.61 -4.83 -1.20
C TYR A 115 -9.34 -5.43 0.02
N HIS A 116 -8.62 -5.90 1.04
CA HIS A 116 -9.24 -6.31 2.31
C HIS A 116 -10.03 -5.18 3.00
N TRP A 117 -9.75 -3.92 2.67
CA TRP A 117 -10.55 -2.78 3.09
C TRP A 117 -12.02 -2.83 2.61
N LEU A 118 -12.34 -3.73 1.69
CA LEU A 118 -13.73 -4.04 1.31
C LEU A 118 -14.58 -4.47 2.53
N ALA A 119 -13.95 -5.11 3.53
CA ALA A 119 -14.60 -5.53 4.77
C ALA A 119 -14.61 -4.46 5.87
N ASP A 120 -14.06 -3.27 5.64
CA ASP A 120 -14.03 -2.19 6.61
C ASP A 120 -15.40 -1.49 6.72
N GLU A 121 -15.86 -1.23 7.96
CA GLU A 121 -17.16 -0.64 8.23
C GLU A 121 -17.35 0.76 7.65
N HIS A 122 -16.26 1.53 7.53
CA HIS A 122 -16.32 2.92 7.08
C HIS A 122 -15.91 3.08 5.61
N ARG A 123 -14.97 2.28 5.14
CA ARG A 123 -14.37 2.40 3.82
C ARG A 123 -14.91 1.36 2.81
N GLY A 124 -15.45 0.25 3.28
CA GLY A 124 -15.94 -0.84 2.46
C GLY A 124 -16.93 -0.40 1.38
N ASN A 125 -17.83 0.52 1.73
CA ASN A 125 -18.82 1.08 0.80
C ASN A 125 -18.17 1.77 -0.42
N HIS A 126 -17.00 2.38 -0.28
CA HIS A 126 -16.27 3.00 -1.39
C HIS A 126 -15.72 1.93 -2.33
N TYR A 127 -15.15 0.86 -1.78
CA TYR A 127 -14.62 -0.27 -2.54
C TYR A 127 -15.73 -1.00 -3.28
N GLU A 128 -16.82 -1.32 -2.58
CA GLU A 128 -18.00 -1.97 -3.16
C GLU A 128 -18.62 -1.09 -4.26
N GLY A 129 -18.82 0.20 -3.99
CA GLY A 129 -19.38 1.16 -4.94
C GLY A 129 -18.57 1.25 -6.24
N VAL A 130 -17.25 1.24 -6.16
CA VAL A 130 -16.36 1.21 -7.34
C VAL A 130 -16.55 -0.08 -8.13
N MET A 131 -16.55 -1.23 -7.47
CA MET A 131 -16.67 -2.54 -8.13
C MET A 131 -18.04 -2.74 -8.78
N LEU A 132 -19.12 -2.20 -8.16
CA LEU A 132 -20.48 -2.26 -8.70
C LEU A 132 -20.68 -1.33 -9.89
N SER A 133 -20.08 -0.14 -9.87
CA SER A 133 -20.28 0.90 -10.89
C SER A 133 -19.28 0.83 -12.05
N ALA A 134 -18.18 0.11 -11.88
CA ALA A 134 -17.16 -0.01 -12.93
C ALA A 134 -17.70 -0.67 -14.19
N PRO A 135 -17.38 -0.12 -15.38
CA PRO A 135 -17.76 -0.75 -16.64
C PRO A 135 -17.11 -2.14 -16.78
N ARG A 136 -17.75 -3.03 -17.56
CA ARG A 136 -17.25 -4.41 -17.73
C ARG A 136 -15.91 -4.47 -18.45
N GLU A 137 -15.62 -3.48 -19.27
CA GLU A 137 -14.39 -3.33 -20.04
C GLU A 137 -13.19 -2.98 -19.15
N LEU A 138 -13.43 -2.38 -17.97
CA LEU A 138 -12.41 -2.08 -16.98
C LEU A 138 -12.10 -3.36 -16.20
N GLN A 139 -10.95 -3.94 -16.48
CA GLN A 139 -10.47 -5.16 -15.83
C GLN A 139 -10.00 -4.89 -14.40
N PHE A 140 -10.20 -5.83 -13.49
CA PHE A 140 -9.74 -5.71 -12.09
C PHE A 140 -8.50 -6.56 -11.81
N LEU A 141 -7.58 -5.97 -11.04
CA LEU A 141 -6.51 -6.68 -10.34
C LEU A 141 -6.60 -6.32 -8.85
N LEU A 142 -7.12 -7.24 -8.05
CA LEU A 142 -7.29 -7.08 -6.62
C LEU A 142 -6.11 -7.73 -5.90
N LEU A 143 -5.38 -6.95 -5.09
CA LEU A 143 -4.19 -7.40 -4.38
C LEU A 143 -4.40 -7.32 -2.87
N SER A 144 -4.20 -8.42 -2.15
CA SER A 144 -4.13 -8.42 -0.68
C SER A 144 -3.44 -9.68 -0.16
N GLY A 145 -3.02 -9.66 1.09
CA GLY A 145 -2.47 -10.82 1.79
C GLY A 145 -3.20 -11.15 3.08
N ALA A 146 -4.35 -10.50 3.31
CA ALA A 146 -5.08 -10.59 4.57
C ALA A 146 -6.57 -10.93 4.40
N VAL A 147 -6.97 -11.50 3.26
CA VAL A 147 -8.37 -11.85 3.00
C VAL A 147 -8.61 -13.32 3.32
N ALA A 148 -9.54 -13.58 4.24
CA ALA A 148 -9.87 -14.93 4.66
C ALA A 148 -10.58 -15.75 3.56
N ASN A 149 -11.32 -15.08 2.67
CA ASN A 149 -12.23 -15.72 1.72
C ASN A 149 -12.21 -15.07 0.31
N PRO A 150 -11.09 -15.05 -0.40
CA PRO A 150 -10.99 -14.44 -1.73
C PRO A 150 -11.93 -15.07 -2.76
N GLU A 151 -12.26 -16.35 -2.61
CA GLU A 151 -13.24 -17.03 -3.48
C GLU A 151 -14.65 -16.46 -3.35
N ASN A 152 -15.05 -15.96 -2.18
CA ASN A 152 -16.35 -15.29 -2.03
C ASN A 152 -16.39 -13.98 -2.81
N VAL A 153 -15.28 -13.24 -2.85
CA VAL A 153 -15.15 -12.01 -3.66
C VAL A 153 -15.21 -12.36 -5.14
N ALA A 154 -14.51 -13.40 -5.58
CA ALA A 154 -14.62 -13.88 -6.96
C ALA A 154 -16.03 -14.33 -7.33
N ALA A 155 -16.69 -15.08 -6.45
CA ALA A 155 -18.08 -15.51 -6.66
C ALA A 155 -19.03 -14.31 -6.74
N TRP A 156 -18.80 -13.27 -5.95
CA TRP A 156 -19.57 -12.03 -6.02
C TRP A 156 -19.35 -11.30 -7.35
N LEU A 157 -18.10 -11.14 -7.81
CA LEU A 157 -17.79 -10.55 -9.12
C LEU A 157 -18.42 -11.34 -10.27
N ARG A 158 -18.41 -12.69 -10.21
CA ARG A 158 -19.07 -13.55 -11.21
C ARG A 158 -20.59 -13.32 -11.23
N ARG A 159 -21.25 -13.11 -10.08
CA ARG A 159 -22.68 -12.74 -10.02
C ARG A 159 -22.96 -11.37 -10.67
N LEU A 160 -21.99 -10.47 -10.68
CA LEU A 160 -22.06 -9.21 -11.41
C LEU A 160 -21.81 -9.37 -12.92
N GLY A 161 -21.62 -10.61 -13.39
CA GLY A 161 -21.40 -10.93 -14.81
C GLY A 161 -19.97 -10.70 -15.27
N ARG A 162 -18.99 -10.74 -14.34
CA ARG A 162 -17.55 -10.62 -14.63
C ARG A 162 -16.90 -12.01 -14.61
N GLU A 163 -15.78 -12.15 -15.34
CA GLU A 163 -14.96 -13.35 -15.26
C GLU A 163 -13.83 -13.12 -14.27
N ALA A 164 -13.86 -13.78 -13.12
CA ALA A 164 -12.88 -13.59 -12.06
C ALA A 164 -12.13 -14.89 -11.75
N GLU A 165 -10.80 -14.78 -11.61
CA GLU A 165 -9.89 -15.86 -11.24
C GLU A 165 -9.16 -15.51 -9.94
N VAL A 166 -9.06 -16.48 -9.02
CA VAL A 166 -8.31 -16.33 -7.77
C VAL A 166 -6.97 -17.03 -7.90
N ILE A 167 -5.91 -16.32 -7.52
CA ILE A 167 -4.55 -16.85 -7.42
C ILE A 167 -4.13 -16.71 -5.97
N GLN A 168 -3.95 -17.84 -5.30
CA GLN A 168 -3.51 -17.89 -3.90
C GLN A 168 -2.08 -18.41 -3.80
N HIS A 169 -1.29 -17.71 -2.99
CA HIS A 169 0.03 -18.14 -2.56
C HIS A 169 0.14 -17.95 -1.06
N ARG A 170 0.45 -19.03 -0.32
CA ARG A 170 0.43 -19.01 1.14
C ARG A 170 1.82 -19.06 1.78
N GLU A 171 2.84 -19.40 1.00
CA GLU A 171 4.19 -19.44 1.50
C GLU A 171 4.72 -18.04 1.73
N ARG A 172 5.16 -17.76 2.95
CA ARG A 172 5.80 -16.49 3.30
C ARG A 172 7.27 -16.54 2.87
N PRO A 173 7.76 -15.51 2.13
CA PRO A 173 9.19 -15.43 1.78
C PRO A 173 10.07 -15.22 3.02
N VAL A 174 9.50 -14.63 4.09
CA VAL A 174 10.15 -14.48 5.40
C VAL A 174 9.25 -15.13 6.43
N GLN A 175 9.81 -16.05 7.20
CA GLN A 175 9.09 -16.71 8.28
C GLN A 175 8.76 -15.69 9.37
N LEU A 176 7.58 -15.85 9.97
CA LEU A 176 7.21 -15.13 11.19
C LEU A 176 7.38 -16.06 12.37
N GLU A 177 8.09 -15.57 13.37
CA GLU A 177 8.22 -16.20 14.67
C GLU A 177 7.53 -15.30 15.71
N GLU A 178 6.63 -15.88 16.49
CA GLU A 178 5.96 -15.17 17.57
C GLU A 178 6.74 -15.38 18.86
N VAL A 179 7.13 -14.28 19.49
CA VAL A 179 7.86 -14.28 20.76
C VAL A 179 7.06 -13.43 21.75
N GLU A 180 6.86 -13.96 22.95
CA GLU A 180 6.23 -13.19 24.02
C GLU A 180 7.15 -12.06 24.47
N ALA A 181 6.67 -10.82 24.33
CA ALA A 181 7.47 -9.65 24.65
C ALA A 181 7.87 -9.56 26.13
N ASP A 182 7.14 -10.25 27.02
CA ASP A 182 7.44 -10.30 28.45
C ASP A 182 8.63 -11.21 28.77
N ASP A 183 8.92 -12.18 27.94
CA ASP A 183 10.09 -13.06 28.09
C ASP A 183 11.40 -12.32 27.81
N LEU A 184 11.33 -11.21 27.07
CA LEU A 184 12.48 -10.40 26.67
C LEU A 184 12.96 -9.43 27.77
N VAL A 185 12.18 -9.20 28.84
CA VAL A 185 12.48 -8.13 29.83
C VAL A 185 13.40 -8.56 30.97
N HIS A 186 13.84 -9.83 31.03
CA HIS A 186 14.69 -10.32 32.08
C HIS A 186 16.15 -9.85 31.94
N GLY A 187 16.79 -9.54 33.08
CA GLY A 187 18.21 -9.20 33.12
C GLY A 187 18.58 -7.83 32.50
N LEU A 188 17.63 -6.95 32.33
CA LEU A 188 17.88 -5.58 31.82
C LEU A 188 18.46 -4.67 32.88
N PRO A 189 19.25 -3.63 32.51
CA PRO A 189 19.73 -2.59 33.39
C PRO A 189 18.60 -1.90 34.13
N LYS A 190 18.80 -1.57 35.43
CA LYS A 190 17.80 -0.90 36.28
C LYS A 190 17.41 0.50 35.82
N CYS A 191 18.24 1.14 34.99
CA CYS A 191 17.94 2.46 34.43
C CYS A 191 16.86 2.42 33.35
N ILE A 192 16.51 1.23 32.82
CA ILE A 192 15.42 1.08 31.85
C ILE A 192 14.15 0.72 32.63
N GLU A 193 13.28 1.71 32.83
CA GLU A 193 12.09 1.53 33.69
C GLU A 193 10.78 1.41 32.90
N GLY A 194 10.70 2.07 31.74
CA GLY A 194 9.50 2.13 30.94
C GLY A 194 9.02 0.77 30.40
N PHE A 195 7.72 0.58 30.40
CA PHE A 195 7.09 -0.68 29.93
C PHE A 195 7.55 -1.08 28.53
N TRP A 196 7.48 -0.16 27.58
CA TRP A 196 7.91 -0.40 26.20
C TRP A 196 9.43 -0.35 26.05
N SER A 197 10.11 0.50 26.79
CA SER A 197 11.58 0.59 26.77
C SER A 197 12.24 -0.74 27.15
N LYS A 198 11.70 -1.44 28.16
CA LYS A 198 12.18 -2.77 28.55
C LYS A 198 12.04 -3.79 27.43
N ARG A 199 10.89 -3.81 26.74
CA ARG A 199 10.63 -4.76 25.65
C ARG A 199 11.50 -4.48 24.43
N VAL A 200 11.66 -3.21 24.08
CA VAL A 200 12.56 -2.80 22.98
C VAL A 200 14.01 -3.14 23.34
N ALA A 201 14.46 -2.81 24.57
CA ALA A 201 15.82 -3.14 25.00
C ALA A 201 16.07 -4.65 25.02
N GLY A 202 15.10 -5.43 25.48
CA GLY A 202 15.17 -6.88 25.46
C GLY A 202 15.26 -7.45 24.05
N ALA A 203 14.42 -6.98 23.13
CA ALA A 203 14.45 -7.38 21.74
C ALA A 203 15.82 -7.05 21.07
N LEU A 204 16.35 -5.86 21.31
CA LEU A 204 17.65 -5.46 20.78
C LEU A 204 18.80 -6.29 21.34
N ARG A 205 18.74 -6.64 22.63
CA ARG A 205 19.73 -7.53 23.27
C ARG A 205 19.75 -8.94 22.67
N GLU A 206 18.58 -9.45 22.31
CA GLU A 206 18.42 -10.76 21.63
C GLU A 206 18.59 -10.67 20.11
N GLU A 207 19.15 -9.56 19.60
CA GLU A 207 19.42 -9.33 18.17
C GLU A 207 18.17 -9.37 17.28
N LEU A 208 16.99 -9.09 17.83
CA LEU A 208 15.71 -9.06 17.12
C LEU A 208 15.43 -7.69 16.46
N GLY A 209 16.46 -6.92 16.20
CA GLY A 209 16.34 -5.61 15.51
C GLY A 209 16.34 -5.71 13.98
N PRO A 210 15.87 -4.66 13.30
CA PRO A 210 15.29 -3.42 13.84
C PRO A 210 13.90 -3.62 14.44
N VAL A 211 13.55 -2.86 15.50
CA VAL A 211 12.30 -2.98 16.24
C VAL A 211 11.33 -1.88 15.79
N LEU A 212 10.14 -2.28 15.35
CA LEU A 212 9.02 -1.37 15.08
C LEU A 212 8.01 -1.40 16.22
N VAL A 213 7.83 -0.26 16.89
CA VAL A 213 6.80 -0.10 17.93
C VAL A 213 5.61 0.63 17.34
N PHE A 214 4.48 -0.06 17.26
CA PHE A 214 3.25 0.52 16.74
C PHE A 214 2.51 1.29 17.84
N ALA A 215 2.19 2.56 17.58
CA ALA A 215 1.38 3.39 18.46
C ALA A 215 0.13 3.88 17.70
N PRO A 216 -1.09 3.69 18.25
CA PRO A 216 -2.33 4.01 17.54
C PRO A 216 -2.55 5.51 17.33
N HIS A 217 -1.97 6.36 18.19
CA HIS A 217 -2.11 7.80 18.10
C HIS A 217 -0.77 8.51 17.94
N ARG A 218 -0.75 9.61 17.18
CA ARG A 218 0.46 10.40 16.94
C ARG A 218 1.15 10.86 18.24
N HIS A 219 0.37 11.35 19.21
CA HIS A 219 0.92 11.82 20.48
C HIS A 219 1.57 10.68 21.30
N ASP A 220 1.07 9.44 21.19
CA ASP A 220 1.69 8.26 21.82
C ASP A 220 3.00 7.92 21.15
N ALA A 221 3.07 7.96 19.82
CA ALA A 221 4.31 7.76 19.09
C ALA A 221 5.39 8.78 19.49
N GLU A 222 5.04 10.06 19.56
CA GLU A 222 5.94 11.13 20.00
C GLU A 222 6.39 10.95 21.47
N ARG A 223 5.47 10.57 22.36
CA ARG A 223 5.78 10.30 23.75
C ARG A 223 6.74 9.13 23.92
N LEU A 224 6.46 8.01 23.21
CA LEU A 224 7.31 6.82 23.23
C LEU A 224 8.69 7.10 22.65
N ALA A 225 8.78 7.83 21.55
CA ALA A 225 10.07 8.20 20.96
C ALA A 225 10.94 9.00 21.93
N ARG A 226 10.35 10.00 22.65
CA ARG A 226 11.05 10.76 23.68
C ARG A 226 11.46 9.89 24.87
N GLN A 227 10.65 8.92 25.25
CA GLN A 227 10.95 7.97 26.32
C GLN A 227 12.11 7.08 25.93
N PHE A 228 12.10 6.49 24.74
CA PHE A 228 13.18 5.67 24.22
C PHE A 228 14.49 6.44 24.16
N ALA A 229 14.46 7.68 23.66
CA ALA A 229 15.66 8.52 23.62
C ALA A 229 16.30 8.81 24.99
N ARG A 230 15.53 8.73 26.09
CA ARG A 230 16.02 8.96 27.46
C ARG A 230 16.48 7.66 28.13
N GLU A 231 15.81 6.55 27.87
CA GLU A 231 15.97 5.32 28.64
C GLU A 231 16.82 4.28 27.94
N LEU A 232 16.82 4.26 26.58
CA LEU A 232 17.63 3.30 25.86
C LEU A 232 19.06 3.83 25.72
N PRO A 233 20.08 2.93 25.85
CA PRO A 233 21.46 3.31 25.62
C PRO A 233 21.61 3.81 24.18
N LEU A 234 22.34 4.92 24.02
CA LEU A 234 22.70 5.42 22.69
C LEU A 234 23.62 4.36 22.05
N ALA A 235 23.20 3.86 20.90
CA ALA A 235 24.13 3.22 19.98
C ALA A 235 25.13 4.26 19.45
N ASP A 236 26.21 3.81 18.83
CA ASP A 236 27.14 4.68 18.13
C ASP A 236 26.37 5.67 17.25
N ALA A 237 26.81 6.93 17.23
CA ALA A 237 26.12 7.99 16.51
C ALA A 237 25.84 7.55 15.07
N LEU A 238 24.57 7.56 14.69
CA LEU A 238 24.19 7.30 13.29
C LEU A 238 24.92 8.29 12.39
N THR A 239 25.78 7.78 11.53
CA THR A 239 26.37 8.58 10.46
C THR A 239 25.27 8.83 9.42
N LEU A 240 24.66 10.01 9.49
CA LEU A 240 23.66 10.42 8.54
C LEU A 240 24.32 10.73 7.20
N SER A 241 23.65 10.39 6.09
CA SER A 241 24.08 10.90 4.79
C SER A 241 23.86 12.42 4.71
N PRO A 242 24.58 13.15 3.84
CA PRO A 242 24.39 14.61 3.68
C PRO A 242 22.93 14.99 3.37
N GLU A 243 22.19 14.14 2.65
CA GLU A 243 20.77 14.33 2.36
C GLU A 243 19.90 14.15 3.60
N GLN A 244 20.21 13.17 4.45
CA GLN A 244 19.54 12.96 5.72
C GLN A 244 19.82 14.08 6.72
N GLU A 245 21.04 14.61 6.75
CA GLU A 245 21.39 15.76 7.58
C GLU A 245 20.62 17.01 7.15
N GLN A 246 20.46 17.26 5.84
CA GLN A 246 19.65 18.37 5.33
C GLN A 246 18.17 18.26 5.73
N LEU A 247 17.61 17.05 5.71
CA LEU A 247 16.22 16.81 6.11
C LEU A 247 16.02 16.91 7.63
N CYS A 248 16.99 16.46 8.42
CA CYS A 248 16.92 16.45 9.88
C CYS A 248 17.40 17.76 10.53
N GLY A 249 18.23 18.56 9.86
CA GLY A 249 18.84 19.78 10.38
C GLY A 249 17.86 20.77 11.03
N PRO A 250 16.69 21.09 10.44
CA PRO A 250 15.69 21.96 11.06
C PRO A 250 14.98 21.33 12.26
N ALA A 251 14.96 20.00 12.38
CA ALA A 251 14.31 19.28 13.48
C ALA A 251 15.24 19.09 14.69
N LEU A 252 16.54 19.02 14.46
CA LEU A 252 17.57 18.86 15.51
C LEU A 252 17.97 20.23 16.16
N ALA A 253 17.59 21.35 15.54
CA ALA A 253 17.89 22.70 16.02
C ALA A 253 16.81 23.28 16.96
N LYS A 254 15.82 22.50 17.35
CA LYS A 254 14.76 22.83 18.33
C LYS A 254 14.82 21.87 19.52
#